data_c5a4340ddcf1cb145ac1a1fec875e701
#
_entry.id   c5a4340ddcf1cb145ac1a1fec875e701
#
_cell.length_a   1.000
_cell.length_b   1.000
_cell.length_c   1.000
_cell.angle_alpha   90.00
_cell.angle_beta   90.00
_cell.angle_gamma   90.00
#
_symmetry.space_group_name_H-M   'P 1'
#
loop_
_entity.id
_entity.type
_entity.pdbx_description
1 polymer ?
#
loop_
_entity_poly.entity_id
_entity_poly.type
_entity_poly.pdbx_seq_one_letter_code
_entity_poly.pdbx_strand_id
1 'polypeptide(L)'
;MSAVILDTDTTGTGEDDKVIEFALTELMPAPRPLIEVGEITARCYRYSTDRPISLGAMATHHIIDEDLKGFPPFIGWDPAAEGIEYIVGHNVDFDWRMLGKPDVRRICTLALARSLWPSVDSHSLGAMVYHVTIDKSRARDMVKGAHSAAADINMIAQVLLPEIQIKLLPRGASWPELWEISESARVPRVMPFGKHKGVPLGDVPSDYKRWLLNQPDVDPYLAKALRA
;
A
#
# COMPACT_ATOMS: atom_id res chain seq x y z
N MET A 1 -9.18 -18.09 6.17
CA MET A 1 -8.98 -16.69 5.77
C MET A 1 -7.54 -16.56 5.33
N SER A 2 -7.30 -16.37 4.05
CA SER A 2 -5.95 -16.17 3.51
C SER A 2 -5.72 -14.70 3.22
N ALA A 3 -4.50 -14.24 3.49
CA ALA A 3 -4.05 -12.91 3.21
C ALA A 3 -2.73 -12.96 2.44
N VAL A 4 -2.52 -12.00 1.55
CA VAL A 4 -1.24 -11.81 0.85
C VAL A 4 -0.75 -10.39 1.04
N ILE A 5 0.56 -10.23 1.12
CA ILE A 5 1.17 -8.92 0.86
C ILE A 5 1.43 -8.85 -0.64
N LEU A 6 1.14 -7.72 -1.23
CA LEU A 6 1.40 -7.47 -2.64
C LEU A 6 1.97 -6.06 -2.88
N ASP A 7 2.63 -5.92 -4.01
CA ASP A 7 3.13 -4.67 -4.52
C ASP A 7 3.19 -4.71 -6.05
N THR A 8 3.03 -3.56 -6.72
CA THR A 8 3.06 -3.46 -8.18
C THR A 8 3.95 -2.33 -8.65
N ASP A 9 4.82 -2.61 -9.61
CA ASP A 9 5.46 -1.59 -10.42
C ASP A 9 4.68 -1.37 -11.72
N THR A 10 4.60 -0.13 -12.16
CA THR A 10 3.72 0.29 -13.27
C THR A 10 4.42 1.26 -14.20
N THR A 11 3.87 1.46 -15.42
CA THR A 11 4.39 2.43 -16.39
C THR A 11 4.28 3.89 -15.92
N GLY A 12 3.47 4.14 -14.91
CA GLY A 12 3.21 5.45 -14.30
C GLY A 12 2.07 5.38 -13.30
N THR A 13 1.51 6.52 -12.90
CA THR A 13 0.48 6.59 -11.82
C THR A 13 -0.92 6.94 -12.31
N GLY A 14 -1.11 7.13 -13.62
CA GLY A 14 -2.40 7.48 -14.23
C GLY A 14 -3.35 6.28 -14.34
N GLU A 15 -4.58 6.56 -14.78
CA GLU A 15 -5.62 5.52 -14.94
C GLU A 15 -5.32 4.53 -16.08
N ASP A 16 -4.64 5.02 -17.13
CA ASP A 16 -4.27 4.21 -18.30
C ASP A 16 -2.96 3.47 -18.14
N ASP A 17 -2.22 3.72 -17.07
CA ASP A 17 -0.93 3.07 -16.84
C ASP A 17 -1.10 1.56 -16.60
N LYS A 18 -0.04 0.80 -16.87
CA LYS A 18 -0.08 -0.67 -16.90
C LYS A 18 0.83 -1.26 -15.84
N VAL A 19 0.43 -2.39 -15.29
CA VAL A 19 1.28 -3.22 -14.43
C VAL A 19 2.39 -3.83 -15.27
N ILE A 20 3.64 -3.65 -14.84
CA ILE A 20 4.84 -4.21 -15.48
C ILE A 20 5.59 -5.18 -14.56
N GLU A 21 5.45 -5.04 -13.25
CA GLU A 21 5.88 -6.03 -12.28
C GLU A 21 4.78 -6.21 -11.22
N PHE A 22 4.53 -7.44 -10.81
CA PHE A 22 3.59 -7.79 -9.76
C PHE A 22 4.22 -8.83 -8.86
N ALA A 23 4.37 -8.50 -7.59
CA ALA A 23 4.87 -9.42 -6.60
C ALA A 23 3.85 -9.66 -5.50
N LEU A 24 3.84 -10.88 -4.98
CA LEU A 24 3.01 -11.23 -3.82
C LEU A 24 3.65 -12.32 -2.98
N THR A 25 3.32 -12.33 -1.69
CA THR A 25 3.66 -13.40 -0.76
C THR A 25 2.48 -13.72 0.15
N GLU A 26 2.28 -15.00 0.42
CA GLU A 26 1.23 -15.44 1.33
C GLU A 26 1.61 -15.14 2.79
N LEU A 27 0.62 -14.71 3.56
CA LEU A 27 0.74 -14.54 5.00
C LEU A 27 0.06 -15.70 5.71
N MET A 28 0.76 -16.29 6.66
CA MET A 28 0.19 -17.35 7.49
C MET A 28 -0.99 -16.82 8.30
N PRO A 29 -2.05 -17.63 8.51
CA PRO A 29 -3.22 -17.21 9.27
C PRO A 29 -2.83 -16.72 10.67
N ALA A 30 -3.33 -15.54 11.07
CA ALA A 30 -3.27 -15.12 12.48
C ALA A 30 -4.05 -16.10 13.39
N PRO A 31 -3.63 -16.42 14.62
CA PRO A 31 -3.08 -15.43 15.55
C PRO A 31 -1.63 -15.79 15.97
N ARG A 32 -0.66 -15.31 15.30
CA ARG A 32 0.70 -15.22 15.87
C ARG A 32 1.21 -13.83 15.55
N PRO A 33 1.87 -13.13 16.49
CA PRO A 33 2.70 -12.01 16.07
C PRO A 33 3.64 -12.57 14.99
N LEU A 34 3.71 -11.92 13.83
CA LEU A 34 4.59 -12.30 12.71
C LEU A 34 6.09 -12.12 13.08
N ILE A 35 6.45 -12.40 14.34
CA ILE A 35 7.78 -12.19 14.89
C ILE A 35 8.78 -13.21 14.35
N GLU A 36 8.33 -14.34 13.83
CA GLU A 36 9.16 -15.34 13.18
C GLU A 36 8.69 -15.55 11.73
N VAL A 37 8.87 -14.54 10.91
CA VAL A 37 8.75 -14.74 9.48
C VAL A 37 10.10 -15.26 9.00
N GLY A 38 10.13 -16.54 8.64
CA GLY A 38 11.25 -17.13 7.92
C GLY A 38 11.52 -16.38 6.61
N GLU A 39 12.46 -16.83 5.84
CA GLU A 39 12.75 -16.23 4.53
C GLU A 39 11.48 -16.18 3.68
N ILE A 40 10.98 -14.95 3.44
CA ILE A 40 9.78 -14.74 2.63
C ILE A 40 10.19 -14.87 1.17
N THR A 41 9.68 -15.87 0.50
CA THR A 41 9.83 -16.00 -0.94
C THR A 41 8.65 -15.34 -1.64
N ALA A 42 8.85 -14.12 -2.12
CA ALA A 42 7.84 -13.46 -2.94
C ALA A 42 7.77 -14.11 -4.32
N ARG A 43 6.56 -14.41 -4.79
CA ARG A 43 6.31 -14.72 -6.20
C ARG A 43 6.33 -13.39 -6.95
N CYS A 44 7.20 -13.26 -7.93
CA CYS A 44 7.35 -12.04 -8.71
C CYS A 44 7.13 -12.35 -10.18
N TYR A 45 6.30 -11.57 -10.84
CA TYR A 45 5.91 -11.73 -12.24
C TYR A 45 6.17 -10.43 -12.97
N ARG A 46 6.76 -10.53 -14.16
CA ARG A 46 7.02 -9.39 -15.03
C ARG A 46 6.14 -9.46 -16.27
N TYR A 47 5.73 -8.29 -16.76
CA TYR A 47 4.78 -8.17 -17.88
C TYR A 47 5.25 -7.19 -18.91
N SER A 48 4.96 -7.48 -20.19
CA SER A 48 5.14 -6.53 -21.29
C SER A 48 4.02 -5.51 -21.31
N THR A 49 4.27 -4.39 -21.96
CA THR A 49 3.28 -3.33 -22.17
C THR A 49 3.45 -2.73 -23.56
N ASP A 50 2.38 -2.21 -24.14
CA ASP A 50 2.35 -1.39 -25.36
C ASP A 50 2.52 0.11 -25.05
N ARG A 51 2.63 0.47 -23.77
CA ARG A 51 2.78 1.83 -23.27
C ARG A 51 4.21 2.06 -22.77
N PRO A 52 4.88 3.14 -23.18
CA PRO A 52 6.23 3.45 -22.68
C PRO A 52 6.19 3.73 -21.18
N ILE A 53 7.24 3.32 -20.48
CA ILE A 53 7.42 3.60 -19.06
C ILE A 53 7.78 5.09 -18.90
N SER A 54 7.10 5.79 -17.99
CA SER A 54 7.40 7.19 -17.71
C SER A 54 8.75 7.34 -16.98
N LEU A 55 9.44 8.47 -17.19
CA LEU A 55 10.73 8.72 -16.55
C LEU A 55 10.63 8.70 -15.00
N GLY A 56 9.50 9.16 -14.46
CA GLY A 56 9.25 9.11 -13.02
C GLY A 56 9.12 7.67 -12.50
N ALA A 57 8.47 6.80 -13.24
CA ALA A 57 8.35 5.37 -12.93
C ALA A 57 9.72 4.69 -13.02
N MET A 58 10.46 4.88 -14.13
CA MET A 58 11.83 4.38 -14.29
C MET A 58 12.75 4.82 -13.14
N ALA A 59 12.65 6.08 -12.71
CA ALA A 59 13.46 6.59 -11.61
C ALA A 59 13.08 5.98 -10.25
N THR A 60 11.90 5.37 -10.14
CA THR A 60 11.42 4.70 -8.93
C THR A 60 11.84 3.23 -8.90
N HIS A 61 11.42 2.44 -9.87
CA HIS A 61 11.62 0.98 -9.87
C HIS A 61 12.79 0.51 -10.75
N HIS A 62 13.42 1.40 -11.52
CA HIS A 62 14.59 1.13 -12.38
C HIS A 62 14.38 0.10 -13.49
N ILE A 63 13.12 -0.27 -13.79
CA ILE A 63 12.78 -1.12 -14.94
C ILE A 63 12.68 -0.24 -16.19
N ILE A 64 13.27 -0.68 -17.30
CA ILE A 64 13.21 -0.01 -18.58
C ILE A 64 12.43 -0.86 -19.60
N ASP A 65 12.00 -0.26 -20.72
CA ASP A 65 11.19 -0.95 -21.74
C ASP A 65 11.89 -2.20 -22.29
N GLU A 66 13.22 -2.21 -22.34
CA GLU A 66 14.03 -3.35 -22.79
C GLU A 66 13.88 -4.57 -21.87
N ASP A 67 13.70 -4.37 -20.56
CA ASP A 67 13.57 -5.43 -19.57
C ASP A 67 12.25 -6.18 -19.68
N LEU A 68 11.27 -5.60 -20.38
CA LEU A 68 9.93 -6.18 -20.54
C LEU A 68 9.76 -7.02 -21.80
N LYS A 69 10.77 -7.06 -22.67
CA LYS A 69 10.71 -7.79 -23.94
C LYS A 69 10.57 -9.29 -23.71
N GLY A 70 9.56 -9.88 -24.36
CA GLY A 70 9.33 -11.33 -24.31
C GLY A 70 8.45 -11.81 -23.16
N PHE A 71 8.07 -10.92 -22.24
CA PHE A 71 7.07 -11.26 -21.24
C PHE A 71 5.64 -11.13 -21.80
N PRO A 72 4.66 -11.89 -21.26
CA PRO A 72 3.25 -11.71 -21.63
C PRO A 72 2.71 -10.37 -21.10
N PRO A 73 1.65 -9.82 -21.68
CA PRO A 73 0.96 -8.67 -21.09
C PRO A 73 0.23 -9.07 -19.80
N PHE A 74 0.06 -8.10 -18.89
CA PHE A 74 -0.81 -8.31 -17.72
C PHE A 74 -2.28 -8.36 -18.18
N ILE A 75 -2.96 -9.46 -17.87
CA ILE A 75 -4.37 -9.69 -18.26
C ILE A 75 -5.35 -9.61 -17.08
N GLY A 76 -4.86 -9.28 -15.88
CA GLY A 76 -5.64 -9.20 -14.66
C GLY A 76 -5.23 -10.26 -13.62
N TRP A 77 -5.77 -10.13 -12.43
CA TRP A 77 -5.56 -11.03 -11.30
C TRP A 77 -6.89 -11.27 -10.58
N ASP A 78 -7.19 -12.54 -10.31
CA ASP A 78 -8.39 -12.95 -9.57
C ASP A 78 -8.01 -13.55 -8.21
N PRO A 79 -8.03 -12.75 -7.12
CA PRO A 79 -7.72 -13.23 -5.79
C PRO A 79 -8.70 -14.30 -5.28
N ALA A 80 -9.96 -14.27 -5.73
CA ALA A 80 -10.97 -15.23 -5.31
C ALA A 80 -10.66 -16.64 -5.82
N ALA A 81 -10.12 -16.75 -7.04
CA ALA A 81 -9.68 -18.03 -7.60
C ALA A 81 -8.53 -18.67 -6.79
N GLU A 82 -7.72 -17.84 -6.10
CA GLU A 82 -6.65 -18.28 -5.20
C GLU A 82 -7.12 -18.41 -3.73
N GLY A 83 -8.39 -18.14 -3.43
CA GLY A 83 -8.94 -18.18 -2.07
C GLY A 83 -8.46 -17.05 -1.17
N ILE A 84 -7.99 -15.94 -1.75
CA ILE A 84 -7.46 -14.77 -1.05
C ILE A 84 -8.62 -13.85 -0.65
N GLU A 85 -8.72 -13.54 0.63
CA GLU A 85 -9.75 -12.66 1.19
C GLU A 85 -9.22 -11.25 1.52
N TYR A 86 -7.92 -11.15 1.78
CA TYR A 86 -7.27 -9.90 2.19
C TYR A 86 -6.00 -9.65 1.40
N ILE A 87 -5.82 -8.41 0.98
CA ILE A 87 -4.55 -7.90 0.45
C ILE A 87 -3.97 -6.87 1.40
N VAL A 88 -2.66 -6.92 1.59
CA VAL A 88 -1.89 -6.00 2.42
C VAL A 88 -0.87 -5.31 1.53
N GLY A 89 -0.74 -3.99 1.64
CA GLY A 89 0.25 -3.23 0.88
C GLY A 89 0.49 -1.85 1.49
N HIS A 90 1.54 -1.18 1.04
CA HIS A 90 1.84 0.17 1.47
C HIS A 90 1.32 1.18 0.45
N ASN A 91 0.17 1.79 0.71
CA ASN A 91 -0.67 2.51 -0.25
C ASN A 91 -1.45 1.55 -1.18
N VAL A 92 -1.89 0.44 -0.64
CA VAL A 92 -2.54 -0.68 -1.33
C VAL A 92 -3.70 -0.30 -2.26
N ASP A 93 -4.29 0.87 -2.10
CA ASP A 93 -5.35 1.36 -3.00
C ASP A 93 -4.83 1.68 -4.40
N PHE A 94 -3.55 2.05 -4.51
CA PHE A 94 -2.89 2.19 -5.80
C PHE A 94 -2.78 0.83 -6.50
N ASP A 95 -2.19 -0.15 -5.84
CA ASP A 95 -2.01 -1.51 -6.38
C ASP A 95 -3.35 -2.15 -6.75
N TRP A 96 -4.32 -2.07 -5.86
CA TRP A 96 -5.65 -2.57 -6.09
C TRP A 96 -6.31 -1.96 -7.34
N ARG A 97 -6.13 -0.66 -7.56
CA ARG A 97 -6.63 0.03 -8.76
C ARG A 97 -5.93 -0.49 -10.01
N MET A 98 -4.60 -0.62 -9.98
CA MET A 98 -3.80 -1.10 -11.10
C MET A 98 -4.09 -2.57 -11.45
N LEU A 99 -4.45 -3.38 -10.45
CA LEU A 99 -4.86 -4.78 -10.64
C LEU A 99 -6.31 -4.95 -11.14
N GLY A 100 -7.00 -3.84 -11.46
CA GLY A 100 -8.36 -3.88 -12.02
C GLY A 100 -9.48 -3.87 -10.98
N LYS A 101 -9.18 -3.46 -9.75
CA LYS A 101 -10.14 -3.32 -8.63
C LYS A 101 -10.83 -4.65 -8.27
N PRO A 102 -10.09 -5.75 -8.04
CA PRO A 102 -10.68 -7.02 -7.68
C PRO A 102 -11.51 -6.93 -6.39
N ASP A 103 -12.51 -7.80 -6.25
CA ASP A 103 -13.33 -7.87 -5.04
C ASP A 103 -12.55 -8.54 -3.90
N VAL A 104 -11.84 -7.74 -3.11
CA VAL A 104 -10.97 -8.18 -2.02
C VAL A 104 -10.85 -7.10 -0.94
N ARG A 105 -10.73 -7.51 0.32
CA ARG A 105 -10.53 -6.57 1.43
C ARG A 105 -9.08 -6.07 1.47
N ARG A 106 -8.91 -4.76 1.70
CA ARG A 106 -7.61 -4.09 1.61
C ARG A 106 -7.14 -3.60 2.98
N ILE A 107 -5.93 -3.97 3.36
CA ILE A 107 -5.25 -3.51 4.58
C ILE A 107 -4.09 -2.60 4.16
N CYS A 108 -4.20 -1.31 4.48
CA CYS A 108 -3.24 -0.28 4.06
C CYS A 108 -2.25 0.04 5.18
N THR A 109 -1.00 -0.43 5.06
CA THR A 109 0.03 -0.15 6.06
C THR A 109 0.43 1.33 6.10
N LEU A 110 0.27 2.08 5.00
CA LEU A 110 0.48 3.54 4.99
C LEU A 110 -0.56 4.26 5.86
N ALA A 111 -1.84 3.89 5.75
CA ALA A 111 -2.89 4.48 6.58
C ALA A 111 -2.72 4.16 8.05
N LEU A 112 -2.37 2.90 8.35
CA LEU A 112 -2.06 2.46 9.71
C LEU A 112 -0.84 3.20 10.28
N ALA A 113 0.23 3.35 9.49
CA ALA A 113 1.42 4.08 9.90
C ALA A 113 1.12 5.55 10.21
N ARG A 114 0.34 6.24 9.37
CA ARG A 114 -0.09 7.63 9.61
C ARG A 114 -0.90 7.77 10.90
N SER A 115 -1.72 6.79 11.20
CA SER A 115 -2.52 6.78 12.45
C SER A 115 -1.67 6.53 13.69
N LEU A 116 -0.70 5.61 13.61
CA LEU A 116 0.13 5.18 14.75
C LEU A 116 1.27 6.16 15.05
N TRP A 117 1.84 6.78 14.05
CA TRP A 117 3.00 7.67 14.15
C TRP A 117 2.76 9.03 13.48
N PRO A 118 1.73 9.80 13.89
CA PRO A 118 1.29 11.01 13.17
C PRO A 118 2.35 12.13 13.12
N SER A 119 3.35 12.09 13.99
CA SER A 119 4.41 13.10 14.09
C SER A 119 5.66 12.79 13.23
N VAL A 120 5.69 11.65 12.55
CA VAL A 120 6.80 11.31 11.66
C VAL A 120 6.72 12.18 10.40
N ASP A 121 7.85 12.70 9.95
CA ASP A 121 7.94 13.64 8.83
C ASP A 121 7.64 13.00 7.47
N SER A 122 7.87 11.69 7.34
CA SER A 122 7.54 10.92 6.14
C SER A 122 6.98 9.55 6.50
N HIS A 123 5.93 9.13 5.79
CA HIS A 123 5.34 7.80 5.92
C HIS A 123 5.57 6.94 4.69
N SER A 124 6.55 7.25 3.83
CA SER A 124 6.96 6.32 2.78
C SER A 124 7.48 5.02 3.39
N LEU A 125 7.39 3.91 2.65
CA LEU A 125 7.79 2.59 3.17
C LEU A 125 9.22 2.62 3.71
N GLY A 126 10.18 3.15 2.94
CA GLY A 126 11.57 3.27 3.38
C GLY A 126 11.73 4.13 4.64
N ALA A 127 11.02 5.26 4.76
CA ALA A 127 11.05 6.10 5.95
C ALA A 127 10.50 5.36 7.18
N MET A 128 9.43 4.59 7.00
CA MET A 128 8.85 3.78 8.07
C MET A 128 9.79 2.65 8.50
N VAL A 129 10.49 2.00 7.57
CA VAL A 129 11.53 1.01 7.90
C VAL A 129 12.62 1.65 8.76
N TYR A 130 13.11 2.84 8.40
CA TYR A 130 14.05 3.57 9.26
C TYR A 130 13.45 3.95 10.61
N HIS A 131 12.16 4.34 10.65
CA HIS A 131 11.52 4.76 11.89
C HIS A 131 11.43 3.62 12.90
N VAL A 132 10.95 2.45 12.50
CA VAL A 132 10.67 1.34 13.41
C VAL A 132 11.89 0.44 13.69
N THR A 133 12.90 0.44 12.83
CA THR A 133 14.11 -0.38 13.02
C THR A 133 15.11 0.34 13.94
N ILE A 134 15.52 -0.32 15.03
CA ILE A 134 16.50 0.23 15.97
C ILE A 134 17.86 0.38 15.31
N ASP A 135 18.36 -0.68 14.67
CA ASP A 135 19.63 -0.67 13.92
C ASP A 135 19.46 0.03 12.57
N LYS A 136 19.91 1.28 12.50
CA LYS A 136 19.83 2.10 11.28
C LYS A 136 20.72 1.59 10.15
N SER A 137 21.76 0.82 10.45
CA SER A 137 22.59 0.19 9.40
C SER A 137 21.83 -0.92 8.71
N ARG A 138 21.14 -1.77 9.47
CA ARG A 138 20.23 -2.80 8.93
C ARG A 138 19.10 -2.17 8.11
N ALA A 139 18.45 -1.13 8.65
CA ALA A 139 17.40 -0.41 7.92
C ALA A 139 17.91 0.14 6.58
N ARG A 140 19.10 0.75 6.58
CA ARG A 140 19.72 1.28 5.36
C ARG A 140 19.97 0.20 4.31
N ASP A 141 20.46 -0.97 4.74
CA ASP A 141 20.77 -2.05 3.80
C ASP A 141 19.50 -2.64 3.19
N MET A 142 18.40 -2.71 3.96
CA MET A 142 17.08 -3.09 3.43
C MET A 142 16.54 -2.06 2.43
N VAL A 143 16.60 -0.77 2.78
CA VAL A 143 16.06 0.32 1.94
C VAL A 143 16.90 0.53 0.67
N LYS A 144 18.20 0.26 0.68
CA LYS A 144 19.02 0.30 -0.56
C LYS A 144 18.59 -0.72 -1.62
N GLY A 145 17.96 -1.82 -1.21
CA GLY A 145 17.36 -2.80 -2.13
C GLY A 145 15.91 -2.48 -2.50
N ALA A 146 15.35 -1.38 -1.97
CA ALA A 146 13.98 -0.95 -2.24
C ALA A 146 13.76 -0.62 -3.73
N HIS A 147 12.48 -0.45 -4.07
CA HIS A 147 12.03 -0.17 -5.43
C HIS A 147 12.12 -1.35 -6.40
N SER A 148 12.06 -2.58 -5.88
CA SER A 148 11.51 -3.72 -6.59
C SER A 148 10.33 -4.24 -5.79
N ALA A 149 9.26 -4.65 -6.45
CA ALA A 149 8.05 -5.12 -5.77
C ALA A 149 8.34 -6.22 -4.73
N ALA A 150 9.29 -7.12 -5.00
CA ALA A 150 9.71 -8.15 -4.05
C ALA A 150 10.42 -7.59 -2.80
N ALA A 151 11.27 -6.56 -2.94
CA ALA A 151 11.95 -5.94 -1.80
C ALA A 151 10.96 -5.16 -0.91
N ASP A 152 10.00 -4.48 -1.51
CA ASP A 152 8.97 -3.72 -0.81
C ASP A 152 8.05 -4.66 -0.01
N ILE A 153 7.65 -5.79 -0.58
CA ILE A 153 6.95 -6.88 0.15
C ILE A 153 7.75 -7.34 1.37
N ASN A 154 9.05 -7.57 1.22
CA ASN A 154 9.90 -8.01 2.32
C ASN A 154 9.98 -6.97 3.45
N MET A 155 10.07 -5.68 3.11
CA MET A 155 10.07 -4.60 4.10
C MET A 155 8.72 -4.53 4.84
N ILE A 156 7.60 -4.69 4.13
CA ILE A 156 6.28 -4.74 4.77
C ILE A 156 6.18 -5.94 5.69
N ALA A 157 6.50 -7.13 5.20
CA ALA A 157 6.30 -8.39 5.91
C ALA A 157 7.20 -8.56 7.14
N GLN A 158 8.49 -8.25 7.00
CA GLN A 158 9.48 -8.52 8.04
C GLN A 158 9.66 -7.36 9.03
N VAL A 159 9.26 -6.14 8.67
CA VAL A 159 9.53 -4.97 9.48
C VAL A 159 8.26 -4.22 9.83
N LEU A 160 7.54 -3.67 8.85
CA LEU A 160 6.49 -2.70 9.15
C LEU A 160 5.22 -3.36 9.70
N LEU A 161 4.75 -4.44 9.11
CA LEU A 161 3.51 -5.11 9.55
C LEU A 161 3.60 -5.70 10.95
N PRO A 162 4.70 -6.38 11.35
CA PRO A 162 4.90 -6.81 12.73
C PRO A 162 4.84 -5.68 13.75
N GLU A 163 5.50 -4.55 13.47
CA GLU A 163 5.49 -3.38 14.37
C GLU A 163 4.10 -2.74 14.49
N ILE A 164 3.37 -2.66 13.38
CA ILE A 164 1.97 -2.22 13.37
C ILE A 164 1.12 -3.14 14.25
N GLN A 165 1.25 -4.46 14.11
CA GLN A 165 0.49 -5.43 14.88
C GLN A 165 0.80 -5.35 16.38
N ILE A 166 2.06 -5.28 16.76
CA ILE A 166 2.49 -5.15 18.16
C ILE A 166 1.86 -3.90 18.81
N LYS A 167 1.80 -2.78 18.07
CA LYS A 167 1.24 -1.54 18.61
C LYS A 167 -0.28 -1.53 18.69
N LEU A 168 -0.96 -2.10 17.72
CA LEU A 168 -2.43 -2.07 17.65
C LEU A 168 -3.05 -3.18 18.49
N LEU A 169 -2.47 -4.36 18.44
CA LEU A 169 -3.06 -5.59 18.95
C LEU A 169 -1.97 -6.46 19.61
N PRO A 170 -1.47 -6.05 20.79
CA PRO A 170 -0.36 -6.74 21.45
C PRO A 170 -0.67 -8.21 21.81
N ARG A 171 -1.93 -8.64 21.73
CA ARG A 171 -2.35 -10.05 21.95
C ARG A 171 -2.48 -10.86 20.64
N GLY A 172 -2.10 -10.27 19.52
CA GLY A 172 -2.32 -10.81 18.17
C GLY A 172 -3.58 -10.23 17.53
N ALA A 173 -3.53 -10.03 16.20
CA ALA A 173 -4.64 -9.54 15.39
C ALA A 173 -5.22 -10.65 14.54
N SER A 174 -6.52 -10.66 14.36
CA SER A 174 -7.15 -11.34 13.24
C SER A 174 -7.16 -10.43 12.00
N TRP A 175 -7.23 -11.03 10.81
CA TRP A 175 -7.34 -10.26 9.57
C TRP A 175 -8.57 -9.33 9.54
N PRO A 176 -9.77 -9.76 9.99
CA PRO A 176 -10.91 -8.86 10.12
C PRO A 176 -10.65 -7.64 11.00
N GLU A 177 -10.07 -7.83 12.20
CA GLU A 177 -9.76 -6.71 13.10
C GLU A 177 -8.76 -5.74 12.50
N LEU A 178 -7.68 -6.24 11.88
CA LEU A 178 -6.68 -5.39 11.24
C LEU A 178 -7.27 -4.63 10.05
N TRP A 179 -8.17 -5.27 9.30
CA TRP A 179 -8.90 -4.63 8.21
C TRP A 179 -9.81 -3.50 8.70
N GLU A 180 -10.62 -3.74 9.75
CA GLU A 180 -11.49 -2.72 10.33
C GLU A 180 -10.70 -1.51 10.84
N ILE A 181 -9.57 -1.74 11.51
CA ILE A 181 -8.67 -0.67 11.95
C ILE A 181 -8.09 0.07 10.75
N SER A 182 -7.67 -0.63 9.70
CA SER A 182 -7.16 -0.03 8.46
C SER A 182 -8.23 0.82 7.76
N GLU A 183 -9.46 0.33 7.65
CA GLU A 183 -10.59 1.10 7.08
C GLU A 183 -10.85 2.39 7.87
N SER A 184 -10.79 2.31 9.19
CA SER A 184 -10.94 3.49 10.06
C SER A 184 -9.79 4.48 9.92
N ALA A 185 -8.56 3.98 9.78
CA ALA A 185 -7.35 4.79 9.65
C ALA A 185 -7.28 5.55 8.31
N ARG A 186 -7.98 5.09 7.26
CA ARG A 186 -8.07 5.77 5.97
C ARG A 186 -8.96 7.00 5.99
N VAL A 187 -9.90 7.08 6.92
CA VAL A 187 -10.80 8.24 7.03
C VAL A 187 -10.02 9.43 7.58
N PRO A 188 -9.76 10.48 6.79
CA PRO A 188 -8.94 11.60 7.24
C PRO A 188 -9.67 12.42 8.31
N ARG A 189 -8.91 12.93 9.27
CA ARG A 189 -9.40 13.87 10.30
C ARG A 189 -9.14 15.32 9.94
N VAL A 190 -8.18 15.55 9.05
CA VAL A 190 -7.78 16.87 8.54
C VAL A 190 -7.81 16.85 7.02
N MET A 191 -7.95 18.02 6.41
CA MET A 191 -7.86 18.13 4.95
C MET A 191 -6.50 17.66 4.44
N PRO A 192 -6.44 16.65 3.57
CA PRO A 192 -5.18 16.09 3.08
C PRO A 192 -4.48 16.96 2.03
N PHE A 193 -5.18 17.85 1.36
CA PHE A 193 -4.65 18.66 0.25
C PHE A 193 -5.38 20.01 0.07
N GLY A 194 -4.94 20.78 -0.90
CA GLY A 194 -5.56 22.05 -1.31
C GLY A 194 -5.35 23.20 -0.33
N LYS A 195 -6.14 24.26 -0.48
CA LYS A 195 -6.00 25.51 0.30
C LYS A 195 -6.28 25.33 1.80
N HIS A 196 -6.97 24.27 2.18
CA HIS A 196 -7.29 23.93 3.57
C HIS A 196 -6.46 22.74 4.11
N LYS A 197 -5.35 22.39 3.46
CA LYS A 197 -4.48 21.31 3.91
C LYS A 197 -4.09 21.47 5.39
N GLY A 198 -4.27 20.40 6.17
CA GLY A 198 -3.96 20.38 7.61
C GLY A 198 -5.05 20.93 8.52
N VAL A 199 -6.10 21.57 7.98
CA VAL A 199 -7.24 22.07 8.76
C VAL A 199 -8.11 20.90 9.18
N PRO A 200 -8.55 20.79 10.47
CA PRO A 200 -9.53 19.79 10.89
C PRO A 200 -10.77 19.84 10.02
N LEU A 201 -11.30 18.69 9.63
CA LEU A 201 -12.44 18.64 8.70
C LEU A 201 -13.69 19.33 9.26
N GLY A 202 -13.86 19.37 10.59
CA GLY A 202 -14.92 20.15 11.24
C GLY A 202 -14.88 21.62 10.93
N ASP A 203 -13.67 22.19 10.80
CA ASP A 203 -13.41 23.63 10.64
C ASP A 203 -13.34 24.07 9.16
N VAL A 204 -13.41 23.13 8.22
CA VAL A 204 -13.42 23.45 6.79
C VAL A 204 -14.77 24.06 6.40
N PRO A 205 -14.80 25.18 5.64
CA PRO A 205 -16.05 25.84 5.22
C PRO A 205 -17.00 24.92 4.48
N SER A 206 -18.30 25.01 4.79
CA SER A 206 -19.33 24.11 4.25
C SER A 206 -19.51 24.21 2.73
N ASP A 207 -19.27 25.39 2.16
CA ASP A 207 -19.29 25.60 0.71
C ASP A 207 -18.15 24.86 0.01
N TYR A 208 -16.97 24.86 0.62
CA TYR A 208 -15.81 24.11 0.11
C TYR A 208 -16.02 22.59 0.22
N LYS A 209 -16.55 22.10 1.37
CA LYS A 209 -16.93 20.69 1.54
C LYS A 209 -17.90 20.23 0.45
N ARG A 210 -18.95 21.03 0.20
CA ARG A 210 -19.96 20.74 -0.82
C ARG A 210 -19.37 20.73 -2.22
N TRP A 211 -18.53 21.71 -2.53
CA TRP A 211 -17.83 21.76 -3.81
C TRP A 211 -16.98 20.50 -4.03
N LEU A 212 -16.20 20.11 -3.02
CA LEU A 212 -15.33 18.95 -3.08
C LEU A 212 -16.10 17.63 -3.24
N LEU A 213 -17.22 17.48 -2.54
CA LEU A 213 -18.10 16.30 -2.66
C LEU A 213 -18.74 16.14 -4.04
N ASN A 214 -18.81 17.22 -4.83
CA ASN A 214 -19.33 17.21 -6.19
C ASN A 214 -18.24 16.93 -7.25
N GLN A 215 -16.97 16.74 -6.85
CA GLN A 215 -15.92 16.37 -7.79
C GLN A 215 -16.06 14.88 -8.16
N PRO A 216 -15.86 14.50 -9.44
CA PRO A 216 -16.07 13.12 -9.90
C PRO A 216 -15.05 12.14 -9.31
N ASP A 217 -13.88 12.61 -8.93
CA ASP A 217 -12.71 11.86 -8.49
C ASP A 217 -12.41 12.00 -7.00
N VAL A 218 -13.37 12.50 -6.20
CA VAL A 218 -13.17 12.63 -4.75
C VAL A 218 -12.90 11.26 -4.12
N ASP A 219 -11.83 11.19 -3.33
CA ASP A 219 -11.48 9.99 -2.59
C ASP A 219 -12.65 9.52 -1.71
N PRO A 220 -13.04 8.24 -1.74
CA PRO A 220 -14.20 7.72 -1.00
C PRO A 220 -14.11 7.90 0.52
N TYR A 221 -12.91 7.80 1.10
CA TYR A 221 -12.70 7.98 2.53
C TYR A 221 -12.78 9.46 2.92
N LEU A 222 -12.25 10.35 2.07
CA LEU A 222 -12.43 11.78 2.25
C LEU A 222 -13.90 12.15 2.11
N ALA A 223 -14.61 11.64 1.10
CA ALA A 223 -16.03 11.87 0.93
C ALA A 223 -16.85 11.40 2.15
N LYS A 224 -16.50 10.24 2.71
CA LYS A 224 -17.09 9.71 3.97
C LYS A 224 -16.85 10.69 5.13
N ALA A 225 -15.62 11.18 5.29
CA ALA A 225 -15.25 12.10 6.36
C ALA A 225 -15.92 13.49 6.22
N LEU A 226 -16.12 13.96 4.99
CA LEU A 226 -16.78 15.25 4.73
C LEU A 226 -18.30 15.24 4.96
N ARG A 227 -18.92 14.05 4.96
CA ARG A 227 -20.36 13.85 5.23
C ARG A 227 -20.68 13.62 6.70
N ALA A 228 -19.68 13.25 7.50
CA ALA A 228 -19.81 13.04 8.95
C ALA A 228 -19.88 14.37 9.69
#